data_46e47b9c88297130c1cb175f94cdc41d
#
_entry.id   46e47b9c88297130c1cb175f94cdc41d
#
_cell.length_a   1.000
_cell.length_b   1.000
_cell.length_c   1.000
_cell.angle_alpha   90.00
_cell.angle_beta   90.00
_cell.angle_gamma   90.00
#
_symmetry.space_group_name_H-M   'P 1'
#
loop_
_entity.id
_entity.type
_entity.pdbx_description
1 polymer ?
#
loop_
_entity_poly.entity_id
_entity_poly.type
_entity_poly.pdbx_seq_one_letter_code
_entity_poly.pdbx_strand_id
1 'polypeptide(L)'
;MRVHRGHEPDPETDVARTRELVASVAESGRPALRVWTPPPVVAFGRRDSNHQGYDRAKATAQAHGYPTLTRAVGGHAVAFTGNTVAFARIEPTSDARTGIEARYDRATEAVATALERAGICVECGEPAGAFCPGTHSLSADGKIAGLAQRVHRDVAVVSGILIVRDHEPIAEVLEPVYCSLDIPFDRRAVGSVANAGGSSDPERIIETLIDTFLPTSNGEWVREI
;
A
#
# COMPACT_ATOMS: atom_id res chain seq x y z
N MET A 1 17.17 12.16 0.95
CA MET A 1 15.80 11.65 1.28
C MET A 1 15.85 11.11 2.70
N ARG A 2 14.83 11.36 3.53
CA ARG A 2 14.70 10.76 4.87
C ARG A 2 13.95 9.42 4.74
N VAL A 3 14.39 8.40 5.48
CA VAL A 3 13.74 7.08 5.51
C VAL A 3 13.17 6.82 6.90
N HIS A 4 11.89 6.52 6.96
CA HIS A 4 11.16 6.21 8.19
C HIS A 4 10.68 4.75 8.15
N ARG A 5 10.90 4.06 9.27
CA ARG A 5 10.44 2.67 9.48
C ARG A 5 9.56 2.63 10.72
N GLY A 6 8.93 1.47 10.90
CA GLY A 6 8.09 1.24 12.07
C GLY A 6 6.65 1.70 11.90
N HIS A 7 5.80 1.20 12.81
CA HIS A 7 4.38 1.47 12.83
C HIS A 7 3.91 1.83 14.25
N GLU A 8 2.78 2.51 14.31
CA GLU A 8 2.06 2.72 15.57
C GLU A 8 1.08 1.56 15.78
N PRO A 9 0.88 1.10 17.03
CA PRO A 9 -0.05 0.00 17.31
C PRO A 9 -1.51 0.31 16.95
N ASP A 10 -1.91 1.57 17.08
CA ASP A 10 -3.25 2.04 16.72
C ASP A 10 -3.30 2.47 15.25
N PRO A 11 -4.22 1.92 14.42
CA PRO A 11 -4.30 2.22 13.00
C PRO A 11 -4.54 3.69 12.65
N GLU A 12 -5.28 4.45 13.48
CA GLU A 12 -5.54 5.88 13.24
C GLU A 12 -4.26 6.69 13.49
N THR A 13 -3.55 6.40 14.55
CA THR A 13 -2.25 7.01 14.88
C THR A 13 -1.21 6.66 13.80
N ASP A 14 -1.20 5.42 13.32
CA ASP A 14 -0.30 5.00 12.25
C ASP A 14 -0.52 5.78 10.95
N VAL A 15 -1.77 6.02 10.57
CA VAL A 15 -2.12 6.87 9.43
C VAL A 15 -1.75 8.34 9.70
N ALA A 16 -1.91 8.84 10.92
CA ALA A 16 -1.54 10.20 11.30
C ALA A 16 -0.03 10.43 11.09
N ARG A 17 0.82 9.43 11.40
CA ARG A 17 2.26 9.49 11.17
C ARG A 17 2.63 9.77 9.71
N THR A 18 1.94 9.15 8.77
CA THR A 18 2.16 9.44 7.33
C THR A 18 1.73 10.89 6.98
N ARG A 19 0.65 11.40 7.57
CA ARG A 19 0.22 12.80 7.35
C ARG A 19 1.22 13.80 7.89
N GLU A 20 1.83 13.54 9.03
CA GLU A 20 2.91 14.35 9.61
C GLU A 20 4.13 14.42 8.68
N LEU A 21 4.52 13.28 8.09
CA LEU A 21 5.60 13.24 7.11
C LEU A 21 5.27 14.06 5.86
N VAL A 22 4.03 14.00 5.37
CA VAL A 22 3.58 14.83 4.24
C VAL A 22 3.70 16.32 4.58
N ALA A 23 3.26 16.75 5.76
CA ALA A 23 3.40 18.14 6.22
C ALA A 23 4.88 18.55 6.32
N SER A 24 5.72 17.70 6.91
CA SER A 24 7.16 17.95 7.04
C SER A 24 7.88 18.07 5.68
N VAL A 25 7.46 17.29 4.67
CA VAL A 25 8.00 17.41 3.30
C VAL A 25 7.53 18.73 2.65
N ALA A 26 6.27 19.12 2.85
CA ALA A 26 5.74 20.39 2.35
C ALA A 26 6.53 21.60 2.91
N GLU A 27 6.86 21.57 4.19
CA GLU A 27 7.60 22.64 4.87
C GLU A 27 9.09 22.67 4.50
N SER A 28 9.74 21.49 4.50
CA SER A 28 11.19 21.39 4.34
C SER A 28 11.67 21.28 2.90
N GLY A 29 10.80 20.92 1.95
CA GLY A 29 11.18 20.56 0.59
C GLY A 29 12.04 19.30 0.46
N ARG A 30 12.26 18.55 1.56
CA ARG A 30 13.09 17.36 1.58
C ARG A 30 12.26 16.10 1.42
N PRO A 31 12.47 15.28 0.36
CA PRO A 31 11.72 14.06 0.16
C PRO A 31 11.85 13.08 1.32
N ALA A 32 10.80 12.31 1.57
CA ALA A 32 10.77 11.24 2.55
C ALA A 32 10.23 9.93 1.93
N LEU A 33 10.66 8.82 2.51
CA LEU A 33 10.17 7.49 2.24
C LEU A 33 9.76 6.86 3.58
N ARG A 34 8.52 6.40 3.68
CA ARG A 34 8.08 5.54 4.78
C ARG A 34 7.87 4.14 4.24
N VAL A 35 8.44 3.12 4.91
CA VAL A 35 8.22 1.69 4.61
C VAL A 35 8.00 0.96 5.91
N TRP A 36 6.86 0.27 6.06
CA TRP A 36 6.46 -0.34 7.33
C TRP A 36 5.48 -1.49 7.15
N THR A 37 5.26 -2.26 8.20
CA THR A 37 4.17 -3.23 8.31
C THR A 37 3.01 -2.59 9.09
N PRO A 38 1.91 -2.19 8.44
CA PRO A 38 0.76 -1.63 9.16
C PRO A 38 0.16 -2.63 10.16
N PRO A 39 -0.44 -2.14 11.28
CA PRO A 39 -1.19 -3.01 12.17
C PRO A 39 -2.38 -3.65 11.45
N PRO A 40 -2.89 -4.79 11.94
CA PRO A 40 -4.07 -5.43 11.36
C PRO A 40 -5.26 -4.48 11.30
N VAL A 41 -5.82 -4.26 10.10
CA VAL A 41 -6.96 -3.35 9.90
C VAL A 41 -7.59 -3.57 8.52
N VAL A 42 -8.91 -3.40 8.39
CA VAL A 42 -9.56 -3.21 7.09
C VAL A 42 -9.73 -1.71 6.83
N ALA A 43 -9.06 -1.22 5.80
CA ALA A 43 -9.04 0.18 5.42
C ALA A 43 -9.95 0.43 4.21
N PHE A 44 -11.09 1.07 4.44
CA PHE A 44 -12.07 1.43 3.42
C PHE A 44 -11.65 2.67 2.64
N GLY A 45 -11.92 2.67 1.34
CA GLY A 45 -11.71 3.83 0.50
C GLY A 45 -12.88 4.83 0.58
N ARG A 46 -12.69 6.03 -0.01
CA ARG A 46 -13.74 7.05 -0.05
C ARG A 46 -14.97 6.60 -0.86
N ARG A 47 -14.81 5.70 -1.84
CA ARG A 47 -15.96 5.17 -2.59
C ARG A 47 -16.84 4.30 -1.71
N ASP A 48 -16.22 3.47 -0.87
CA ASP A 48 -16.92 2.56 0.03
C ASP A 48 -17.70 3.34 1.09
N SER A 49 -17.12 4.40 1.66
CA SER A 49 -17.77 5.19 2.72
C SER A 49 -19.03 5.93 2.27
N ASN A 50 -19.24 6.07 0.97
CA ASN A 50 -20.46 6.63 0.39
C ASN A 50 -21.45 5.56 -0.08
N HIS A 51 -21.12 4.26 0.06
CA HIS A 51 -21.96 3.15 -0.39
C HIS A 51 -23.00 2.78 0.68
N GLN A 52 -24.22 2.48 0.28
CA GLN A 52 -25.31 2.10 1.21
C GLN A 52 -24.99 0.84 2.05
N GLY A 53 -24.13 -0.05 1.57
CA GLY A 53 -23.65 -1.24 2.27
C GLY A 53 -22.48 -1.00 3.24
N TYR A 54 -22.01 0.24 3.40
CA TYR A 54 -20.79 0.56 4.13
C TYR A 54 -20.82 0.11 5.60
N ASP A 55 -21.92 0.41 6.33
CA ASP A 55 -22.03 0.03 7.74
C ASP A 55 -22.04 -1.49 7.92
N ARG A 56 -22.70 -2.21 7.00
CA ARG A 56 -22.67 -3.68 6.97
C ARG A 56 -21.26 -4.20 6.70
N ALA A 57 -20.56 -3.63 5.74
CA ALA A 57 -19.17 -3.99 5.43
C ALA A 57 -18.21 -3.78 6.61
N LYS A 58 -18.36 -2.68 7.35
CA LYS A 58 -17.62 -2.43 8.60
C LYS A 58 -17.92 -3.48 9.66
N ALA A 59 -19.19 -3.74 9.94
CA ALA A 59 -19.60 -4.75 10.91
C ALA A 59 -19.06 -6.14 10.52
N THR A 60 -19.04 -6.46 9.23
CA THR A 60 -18.47 -7.70 8.70
C THR A 60 -16.97 -7.79 8.97
N ALA A 61 -16.18 -6.75 8.68
CA ALA A 61 -14.76 -6.73 8.99
C ALA A 61 -14.48 -6.90 10.49
N GLN A 62 -15.26 -6.21 11.33
CA GLN A 62 -15.15 -6.31 12.79
C GLN A 62 -15.50 -7.71 13.32
N ALA A 63 -16.49 -8.36 12.74
CA ALA A 63 -16.85 -9.74 13.08
C ALA A 63 -15.73 -10.75 12.73
N HIS A 64 -14.88 -10.42 11.77
CA HIS A 64 -13.66 -11.18 11.43
C HIS A 64 -12.44 -10.74 12.26
N GLY A 65 -12.62 -9.93 13.31
CA GLY A 65 -11.54 -9.51 14.20
C GLY A 65 -10.67 -8.34 13.70
N TYR A 66 -11.08 -7.67 12.62
CA TYR A 66 -10.33 -6.54 12.09
C TYR A 66 -10.91 -5.21 12.55
N PRO A 67 -10.13 -4.33 13.21
CA PRO A 67 -10.46 -2.92 13.32
C PRO A 67 -10.71 -2.32 11.93
N THR A 68 -11.45 -1.22 11.87
CA THR A 68 -11.76 -0.59 10.58
C THR A 68 -11.34 0.87 10.58
N LEU A 69 -10.82 1.35 9.47
CA LEU A 69 -10.56 2.77 9.26
C LEU A 69 -11.03 3.23 7.87
N THR A 70 -11.24 4.53 7.71
CA THR A 70 -11.57 5.13 6.43
C THR A 70 -10.40 5.94 5.92
N ARG A 71 -9.92 5.60 4.72
CA ARG A 71 -8.81 6.31 4.08
C ARG A 71 -9.34 7.55 3.35
N ALA A 72 -8.58 8.63 3.39
CA ALA A 72 -8.89 9.83 2.60
C ALA A 72 -8.58 9.66 1.09
N VAL A 73 -8.06 8.52 0.67
CA VAL A 73 -7.75 8.18 -0.73
C VAL A 73 -8.88 7.40 -1.38
N GLY A 74 -8.92 7.40 -2.71
CA GLY A 74 -9.89 6.62 -3.49
C GLY A 74 -9.66 5.11 -3.39
N GLY A 75 -10.37 4.36 -4.23
CA GLY A 75 -10.32 2.89 -4.26
C GLY A 75 -11.32 2.25 -3.30
N HIS A 76 -11.20 0.94 -3.16
CA HIS A 76 -12.05 0.08 -2.33
C HIS A 76 -11.28 -0.48 -1.13
N ALA A 77 -11.95 -1.26 -0.29
CA ALA A 77 -11.39 -1.87 0.90
C ALA A 77 -10.11 -2.66 0.62
N VAL A 78 -9.16 -2.53 1.51
CA VAL A 78 -7.95 -3.36 1.58
C VAL A 78 -7.78 -3.86 3.01
N ALA A 79 -7.19 -5.05 3.19
CA ALA A 79 -6.91 -5.62 4.49
C ALA A 79 -5.40 -5.66 4.73
N PHE A 80 -5.00 -5.32 5.95
CA PHE A 80 -3.64 -5.45 6.46
C PHE A 80 -3.65 -6.47 7.60
N THR A 81 -2.65 -7.33 7.66
CA THR A 81 -2.58 -8.44 8.63
C THR A 81 -1.38 -8.34 9.58
N GLY A 82 -0.58 -7.28 9.49
CA GLY A 82 0.73 -7.22 10.15
C GLY A 82 1.84 -7.96 9.38
N ASN A 83 1.49 -8.67 8.29
CA ASN A 83 2.41 -9.31 7.35
C ASN A 83 2.29 -8.74 5.93
N THR A 84 1.59 -7.63 5.81
CA THR A 84 1.57 -6.78 4.63
C THR A 84 2.57 -5.65 4.82
N VAL A 85 3.26 -5.26 3.75
CA VAL A 85 4.16 -4.11 3.76
C VAL A 85 3.49 -2.95 3.05
N ALA A 86 3.53 -1.77 3.65
CA ALA A 86 3.12 -0.53 3.03
C ALA A 86 4.32 0.38 2.78
N PHE A 87 4.22 1.22 1.76
CA PHE A 87 5.18 2.30 1.56
C PHE A 87 4.47 3.60 1.19
N ALA A 88 5.13 4.71 1.47
CA ALA A 88 4.76 6.04 1.02
C ALA A 88 6.02 6.80 0.63
N ARG A 89 6.18 7.06 -0.68
CA ARG A 89 7.18 7.96 -1.21
C ARG A 89 6.57 9.36 -1.32
N ILE A 90 7.16 10.30 -0.60
CA ILE A 90 6.66 11.65 -0.45
C ILE A 90 7.71 12.59 -1.05
N GLU A 91 7.35 13.35 -2.07
CA GLU A 91 8.26 14.27 -2.74
C GLU A 91 7.60 15.64 -2.97
N PRO A 92 8.36 16.75 -2.87
CA PRO A 92 7.84 18.06 -3.20
C PRO A 92 7.48 18.12 -4.70
N THR A 93 6.46 18.88 -5.04
CA THR A 93 6.07 19.16 -6.43
C THR A 93 5.68 20.62 -6.59
N SER A 94 6.12 21.23 -7.68
CA SER A 94 5.73 22.60 -8.03
C SER A 94 4.41 22.66 -8.80
N ASP A 95 3.96 21.53 -9.36
CA ASP A 95 2.71 21.44 -10.11
C ASP A 95 2.04 20.08 -9.88
N ALA A 96 0.82 20.14 -9.36
CA ALA A 96 0.01 18.96 -9.07
C ALA A 96 -0.39 18.16 -10.33
N ARG A 97 -0.36 18.77 -11.50
CA ARG A 97 -0.84 18.18 -12.77
C ARG A 97 0.26 17.50 -13.56
N THR A 98 1.53 17.80 -13.26
CA THR A 98 2.67 17.26 -14.01
C THR A 98 3.34 16.10 -13.29
N GLY A 99 4.00 15.23 -14.06
CA GLY A 99 4.82 14.14 -13.55
C GLY A 99 4.06 12.99 -12.87
N ILE A 100 2.73 12.90 -13.04
CA ILE A 100 1.90 11.84 -12.43
C ILE A 100 2.36 10.47 -12.92
N GLU A 101 2.41 10.25 -14.22
CA GLU A 101 2.85 8.99 -14.84
C GLU A 101 4.30 8.65 -14.43
N ALA A 102 5.21 9.60 -14.59
CA ALA A 102 6.61 9.38 -14.24
C ALA A 102 6.85 9.01 -12.77
N ARG A 103 6.00 9.48 -11.84
CA ARG A 103 6.05 9.05 -10.43
C ARG A 103 5.53 7.64 -10.25
N TYR A 104 4.45 7.27 -10.95
CA TYR A 104 3.95 5.89 -10.95
C TYR A 104 4.98 4.94 -11.55
N ASP A 105 5.54 5.26 -12.72
CA ASP A 105 6.52 4.42 -13.40
C ASP A 105 7.72 4.12 -12.50
N ARG A 106 8.31 5.16 -11.91
CA ARG A 106 9.43 5.00 -10.97
C ARG A 106 9.09 4.16 -9.74
N ALA A 107 7.88 4.33 -9.19
CA ALA A 107 7.46 3.57 -8.01
C ALA A 107 7.15 2.11 -8.39
N THR A 108 6.51 1.88 -9.52
CA THR A 108 6.21 0.54 -10.04
C THR A 108 7.50 -0.23 -10.33
N GLU A 109 8.47 0.41 -11.01
CA GLU A 109 9.79 -0.17 -11.29
C GLU A 109 10.55 -0.51 -10.01
N ALA A 110 10.55 0.40 -9.02
CA ALA A 110 11.20 0.15 -7.73
C ALA A 110 10.57 -1.04 -6.99
N VAL A 111 9.23 -1.15 -6.99
CA VAL A 111 8.52 -2.27 -6.37
C VAL A 111 8.76 -3.58 -7.12
N ALA A 112 8.71 -3.57 -8.45
CA ALA A 112 8.98 -4.75 -9.27
C ALA A 112 10.42 -5.27 -9.03
N THR A 113 11.41 -4.36 -9.06
CA THR A 113 12.81 -4.70 -8.76
C THR A 113 12.97 -5.27 -7.33
N ALA A 114 12.26 -4.70 -6.35
CA ALA A 114 12.29 -5.23 -4.98
C ALA A 114 11.73 -6.66 -4.91
N LEU A 115 10.64 -6.93 -5.64
CA LEU A 115 10.01 -8.24 -5.70
C LEU A 115 10.90 -9.27 -6.44
N GLU A 116 11.57 -8.87 -7.51
CA GLU A 116 12.58 -9.70 -8.19
C GLU A 116 13.73 -10.09 -7.25
N ARG A 117 14.25 -9.15 -6.46
CA ARG A 117 15.26 -9.42 -5.44
C ARG A 117 14.73 -10.29 -4.29
N ALA A 118 13.42 -10.29 -4.06
CA ALA A 118 12.74 -11.17 -3.12
C ALA A 118 12.46 -12.59 -3.69
N GLY A 119 12.81 -12.83 -4.95
CA GLY A 119 12.76 -14.13 -5.61
C GLY A 119 11.54 -14.39 -6.46
N ILE A 120 10.75 -13.37 -6.82
CA ILE A 120 9.57 -13.52 -7.67
C ILE A 120 9.61 -12.57 -8.87
N CYS A 121 9.12 -13.06 -10.01
CA CYS A 121 8.82 -12.22 -11.16
C CYS A 121 7.34 -11.79 -11.10
N VAL A 122 7.08 -10.52 -11.34
CA VAL A 122 5.72 -9.97 -11.34
C VAL A 122 5.39 -9.38 -12.70
N GLU A 123 4.13 -9.41 -13.04
CA GLU A 123 3.57 -8.75 -14.23
C GLU A 123 2.80 -7.49 -13.80
N CYS A 124 2.89 -6.44 -14.62
CA CYS A 124 2.02 -5.27 -14.48
C CYS A 124 0.63 -5.63 -15.00
N GLY A 125 -0.38 -5.45 -14.18
CA GLY A 125 -1.76 -5.69 -14.57
C GLY A 125 -2.65 -6.02 -13.37
N GLU A 126 -3.94 -5.85 -13.60
CA GLU A 126 -4.98 -6.11 -12.60
C GLU A 126 -5.65 -7.45 -12.89
N PRO A 127 -5.55 -8.46 -12.02
CA PRO A 127 -6.32 -9.69 -12.14
C PRO A 127 -7.83 -9.39 -12.03
N ALA A 128 -8.63 -10.09 -12.83
CA ALA A 128 -10.08 -9.95 -12.77
C ALA A 128 -10.61 -10.29 -11.37
N GLY A 129 -11.47 -9.46 -10.82
CA GLY A 129 -12.04 -9.65 -9.48
C GLY A 129 -11.08 -9.34 -8.32
N ALA A 130 -9.94 -8.74 -8.57
CA ALA A 130 -9.00 -8.38 -7.51
C ALA A 130 -9.54 -7.27 -6.59
N PHE A 131 -9.06 -7.25 -5.36
CA PHE A 131 -9.38 -6.20 -4.40
C PHE A 131 -8.83 -4.84 -4.85
N CYS A 132 -9.56 -3.76 -4.54
CA CYS A 132 -9.16 -2.38 -4.82
C CYS A 132 -8.56 -2.22 -6.23
N PRO A 133 -9.33 -2.51 -7.31
CA PRO A 133 -8.81 -2.55 -8.67
C PRO A 133 -8.25 -1.20 -9.11
N GLY A 134 -7.14 -1.24 -9.84
CA GLY A 134 -6.45 -0.05 -10.33
C GLY A 134 -5.39 -0.40 -11.40
N THR A 135 -5.00 0.59 -12.20
CA THR A 135 -4.08 0.41 -13.33
C THR A 135 -2.62 0.15 -12.94
N HIS A 136 -2.26 0.44 -11.67
CA HIS A 136 -0.91 0.27 -11.17
C HIS A 136 -0.85 -0.88 -10.15
N SER A 137 -1.12 -2.08 -10.63
CA SER A 137 -1.05 -3.32 -9.86
C SER A 137 0.05 -4.23 -10.37
N LEU A 138 0.65 -4.99 -9.46
CA LEU A 138 1.62 -6.03 -9.76
C LEU A 138 1.07 -7.37 -9.27
N SER A 139 1.17 -8.38 -10.11
CA SER A 139 0.60 -9.70 -9.87
C SER A 139 1.58 -10.83 -10.21
N ALA A 140 1.52 -11.90 -9.42
CA ALA A 140 2.01 -13.23 -9.70
C ALA A 140 1.14 -14.18 -8.87
N ASP A 141 0.46 -15.13 -9.52
CA ASP A 141 -0.56 -15.98 -8.88
C ASP A 141 -1.59 -15.17 -8.06
N GLY A 142 -2.13 -14.09 -8.67
CA GLY A 142 -3.00 -13.11 -8.03
C GLY A 142 -2.30 -11.77 -7.78
N LYS A 143 -3.06 -10.78 -7.33
CA LYS A 143 -2.56 -9.44 -7.02
C LYS A 143 -1.71 -9.45 -5.77
N ILE A 144 -0.45 -9.07 -5.91
CA ILE A 144 0.52 -8.97 -4.81
C ILE A 144 0.66 -7.53 -4.34
N ALA A 145 0.66 -6.56 -5.26
CA ALA A 145 0.82 -5.16 -4.92
C ALA A 145 -0.15 -4.26 -5.68
N GLY A 146 -0.48 -3.13 -5.08
CA GLY A 146 -1.25 -2.06 -5.69
C GLY A 146 -0.72 -0.72 -5.28
N LEU A 147 -0.60 0.20 -6.23
CA LEU A 147 -0.08 1.55 -6.01
C LEU A 147 -1.18 2.58 -6.24
N ALA A 148 -1.12 3.65 -5.46
CA ALA A 148 -1.99 4.81 -5.61
C ALA A 148 -1.19 6.09 -5.44
N GLN A 149 -1.59 7.16 -6.15
CA GLN A 149 -0.97 8.46 -6.03
C GLN A 149 -2.00 9.48 -5.54
N ARG A 150 -1.54 10.36 -4.67
CA ARG A 150 -2.26 11.56 -4.27
C ARG A 150 -1.34 12.76 -4.39
N VAL A 151 -1.83 13.80 -5.04
CA VAL A 151 -1.10 15.05 -5.13
C VAL A 151 -1.83 16.10 -4.30
N HIS A 152 -1.12 16.70 -3.37
CA HIS A 152 -1.49 17.90 -2.63
C HIS A 152 -0.87 19.09 -3.33
N ARG A 153 -1.20 20.31 -2.87
CA ARG A 153 -0.74 21.55 -3.54
C ARG A 153 0.76 21.53 -3.88
N ASP A 154 1.60 21.17 -2.91
CA ASP A 154 3.07 21.29 -3.00
C ASP A 154 3.79 19.94 -2.79
N VAL A 155 3.04 18.85 -2.65
CA VAL A 155 3.57 17.52 -2.34
C VAL A 155 2.83 16.44 -3.12
N ALA A 156 3.59 15.52 -3.73
CA ALA A 156 3.07 14.29 -4.30
C ALA A 156 3.41 13.10 -3.40
N VAL A 157 2.45 12.23 -3.20
CA VAL A 157 2.60 10.98 -2.44
C VAL A 157 2.25 9.82 -3.35
N VAL A 158 3.21 8.94 -3.62
CA VAL A 158 2.95 7.61 -4.19
C VAL A 158 3.02 6.61 -3.06
N SER A 159 1.94 5.90 -2.83
CA SER A 159 1.84 4.88 -1.79
C SER A 159 1.42 3.55 -2.37
N GLY A 160 1.80 2.48 -1.73
CA GLY A 160 1.40 1.14 -2.12
C GLY A 160 1.34 0.18 -0.94
N ILE A 161 0.71 -0.96 -1.22
CA ILE A 161 0.63 -2.11 -0.33
C ILE A 161 1.21 -3.32 -1.07
N LEU A 162 1.96 -4.14 -0.36
CA LEU A 162 2.45 -5.44 -0.81
C LEU A 162 1.97 -6.52 0.16
N ILE A 163 1.36 -7.56 -0.37
CA ILE A 163 0.98 -8.74 0.42
C ILE A 163 2.18 -9.67 0.45
N VAL A 164 2.89 -9.72 1.59
CA VAL A 164 4.06 -10.59 1.74
C VAL A 164 3.64 -12.03 1.99
N ARG A 165 2.66 -12.22 2.89
CA ARG A 165 1.99 -13.49 3.17
C ARG A 165 0.55 -13.23 3.61
N ASP A 166 -0.18 -14.25 4.04
CA ASP A 166 -1.56 -14.16 4.53
C ASP A 166 -2.59 -13.78 3.43
N HIS A 167 -2.31 -14.16 2.17
CA HIS A 167 -3.26 -13.93 1.08
C HIS A 167 -4.63 -14.61 1.34
N GLU A 168 -4.64 -15.80 1.96
CA GLU A 168 -5.88 -16.50 2.30
C GLU A 168 -6.68 -15.77 3.39
N PRO A 169 -6.13 -15.39 4.57
CA PRO A 169 -6.82 -14.55 5.56
C PRO A 169 -7.32 -13.22 4.99
N ILE A 170 -6.55 -12.58 4.10
CA ILE A 170 -6.96 -11.35 3.43
C ILE A 170 -8.16 -11.63 2.51
N ALA A 171 -8.12 -12.67 1.71
CA ALA A 171 -9.23 -13.06 0.85
C ALA A 171 -10.49 -13.43 1.65
N GLU A 172 -10.32 -14.12 2.78
CA GLU A 172 -11.39 -14.53 3.68
C GLU A 172 -12.16 -13.35 4.29
N VAL A 173 -11.47 -12.30 4.73
CA VAL A 173 -12.14 -11.10 5.26
C VAL A 173 -12.69 -10.22 4.15
N LEU A 174 -11.99 -10.09 3.02
CA LEU A 174 -12.43 -9.19 1.94
C LEU A 174 -13.65 -9.72 1.17
N GLU A 175 -13.81 -11.03 1.00
CA GLU A 175 -14.95 -11.59 0.28
C GLU A 175 -16.32 -11.12 0.83
N PRO A 176 -16.66 -11.32 2.13
CA PRO A 176 -17.91 -10.85 2.68
C PRO A 176 -17.98 -9.32 2.81
N VAL A 177 -16.87 -8.63 2.95
CA VAL A 177 -16.80 -7.16 2.92
C VAL A 177 -17.21 -6.65 1.54
N TYR A 178 -16.66 -7.19 0.46
CA TYR A 178 -16.97 -6.83 -0.92
C TYR A 178 -18.41 -7.22 -1.29
N CYS A 179 -18.87 -8.37 -0.85
CA CYS A 179 -20.28 -8.78 -0.98
C CYS A 179 -21.22 -7.75 -0.33
N SER A 180 -20.86 -7.22 0.84
CA SER A 180 -21.62 -6.17 1.53
C SER A 180 -21.69 -4.85 0.76
N LEU A 181 -20.70 -4.59 -0.10
CA LEU A 181 -20.59 -3.41 -0.95
C LEU A 181 -21.10 -3.64 -2.38
N ASP A 182 -21.69 -4.80 -2.68
CA ASP A 182 -22.10 -5.18 -4.03
C ASP A 182 -20.98 -5.02 -5.09
N ILE A 183 -19.74 -5.30 -4.70
CA ILE A 183 -18.55 -5.20 -5.56
C ILE A 183 -18.08 -6.61 -5.92
N PRO A 184 -17.85 -6.92 -7.21
CA PRO A 184 -17.27 -8.19 -7.62
C PRO A 184 -15.91 -8.44 -6.98
N PHE A 185 -15.71 -9.65 -6.45
CA PHE A 185 -14.44 -10.07 -5.85
C PHE A 185 -14.23 -11.57 -6.08
N ASP A 186 -13.01 -11.94 -6.45
CA ASP A 186 -12.56 -13.34 -6.55
C ASP A 186 -11.41 -13.57 -5.56
N ARG A 187 -11.61 -14.47 -4.62
CA ARG A 187 -10.58 -14.85 -3.63
C ARG A 187 -9.25 -15.28 -4.28
N ARG A 188 -9.34 -15.94 -5.43
CA ARG A 188 -8.16 -16.42 -6.18
C ARG A 188 -7.36 -15.30 -6.83
N ALA A 189 -7.94 -14.10 -6.91
CA ALA A 189 -7.25 -12.92 -7.40
C ALA A 189 -6.37 -12.25 -6.33
N VAL A 190 -6.34 -12.78 -5.09
CA VAL A 190 -5.43 -12.31 -4.02
C VAL A 190 -4.18 -13.19 -4.01
N GLY A 191 -3.03 -12.62 -4.29
CA GLY A 191 -1.74 -13.26 -4.23
C GLY A 191 -0.87 -12.75 -3.07
N SER A 192 0.26 -13.39 -2.86
CA SER A 192 1.31 -12.92 -1.94
C SER A 192 2.70 -13.29 -2.46
N VAL A 193 3.71 -12.58 -1.96
CA VAL A 193 5.12 -12.90 -2.28
C VAL A 193 5.44 -14.35 -1.91
N ALA A 194 5.00 -14.79 -0.74
CA ALA A 194 5.22 -16.17 -0.26
C ALA A 194 4.51 -17.20 -1.15
N ASN A 195 3.27 -16.95 -1.58
CA ASN A 195 2.53 -17.86 -2.46
C ASN A 195 3.18 -18.00 -3.84
N ALA A 196 3.75 -16.91 -4.35
CA ALA A 196 4.50 -16.90 -5.61
C ALA A 196 5.93 -17.51 -5.48
N GLY A 197 6.29 -18.09 -4.33
CA GLY A 197 7.57 -18.74 -4.10
C GLY A 197 8.70 -17.82 -3.61
N GLY A 198 8.41 -16.57 -3.29
CA GLY A 198 9.37 -15.61 -2.78
C GLY A 198 9.48 -15.59 -1.25
N SER A 199 10.13 -14.57 -0.71
CA SER A 199 10.34 -14.40 0.73
C SER A 199 9.03 -14.20 1.49
N SER A 200 8.84 -14.93 2.58
CA SER A 200 7.72 -14.72 3.52
C SER A 200 8.05 -13.75 4.66
N ASP A 201 9.22 -13.13 4.65
CA ASP A 201 9.69 -12.22 5.69
C ASP A 201 9.40 -10.76 5.29
N PRO A 202 8.48 -10.04 5.99
CA PRO A 202 8.20 -8.63 5.73
C PRO A 202 9.42 -7.72 5.88
N GLU A 203 10.32 -8.00 6.84
CA GLU A 203 11.52 -7.18 7.05
C GLU A 203 12.44 -7.21 5.82
N ARG A 204 12.64 -8.39 5.22
CA ARG A 204 13.40 -8.51 3.98
C ARG A 204 12.78 -7.71 2.83
N ILE A 205 11.46 -7.68 2.74
CA ILE A 205 10.75 -6.87 1.73
C ILE A 205 10.94 -5.39 2.02
N ILE A 206 10.84 -4.96 3.28
CA ILE A 206 11.08 -3.57 3.69
C ILE A 206 12.50 -3.13 3.31
N GLU A 207 13.52 -3.91 3.64
CA GLU A 207 14.92 -3.60 3.31
C GLU A 207 15.12 -3.47 1.80
N THR A 208 14.59 -4.43 1.04
CA THR A 208 14.74 -4.43 -0.42
C THR A 208 14.01 -3.23 -1.05
N LEU A 209 12.80 -2.87 -0.57
CA LEU A 209 12.09 -1.67 -1.01
C LEU A 209 12.89 -0.40 -0.71
N ILE A 210 13.44 -0.27 0.48
CA ILE A 210 14.26 0.88 0.84
C ILE A 210 15.43 1.00 -0.13
N ASP A 211 16.15 -0.08 -0.39
CA ASP A 211 17.30 -0.09 -1.28
C ASP A 211 16.95 0.26 -2.73
N THR A 212 15.76 -0.12 -3.21
CA THR A 212 15.32 0.19 -4.58
C THR A 212 14.79 1.61 -4.72
N PHE A 213 14.20 2.18 -3.68
CA PHE A 213 13.74 3.56 -3.67
C PHE A 213 14.86 4.57 -3.44
N LEU A 214 15.98 4.15 -2.87
CA LEU A 214 17.13 5.02 -2.65
C LEU A 214 17.94 5.12 -3.96
N PRO A 215 18.35 6.33 -4.39
CA PRO A 215 19.24 6.47 -5.53
C PRO A 215 20.62 5.86 -5.20
N THR A 216 21.24 5.22 -6.17
CA THR A 216 22.55 4.57 -6.09
C THR A 216 23.76 5.51 -5.93
N SER A 217 23.53 6.82 -5.87
CA SER A 217 24.60 7.83 -5.70
C SER A 217 24.73 8.25 -4.24
N ASN A 218 25.97 8.40 -3.77
CA ASN A 218 26.49 8.77 -2.43
C ASN A 218 25.77 9.93 -1.69
N GLY A 219 24.45 9.88 -1.52
CA GLY A 219 23.70 10.80 -0.70
C GLY A 219 23.65 10.31 0.75
N GLU A 220 23.93 11.18 1.70
CA GLU A 220 23.71 10.91 3.13
C GLU A 220 22.24 10.60 3.38
N TRP A 221 21.98 9.39 3.86
CA TRP A 221 20.66 8.94 4.27
C TRP A 221 20.55 9.05 5.78
N VAL A 222 19.54 9.75 6.26
CA VAL A 222 19.20 9.75 7.68
C VAL A 222 18.12 8.68 7.87
N ARG A 223 18.47 7.58 8.54
CA ARG A 223 17.48 6.62 9.07
C ARG A 223 16.93 7.23 10.37
N GLU A 224 15.66 7.60 10.35
CA GLU A 224 14.90 7.83 11.58
C GLU A 224 14.09 6.55 11.85
N ILE A 225 14.33 5.96 13.02
CA ILE A 225 13.71 4.72 13.51
C ILE A 225 12.31 5.03 14.00
#